data_fb3ed1c5d8dd2e1d2fe5cdf81cddf1e4
#
_entry.id   fb3ed1c5d8dd2e1d2fe5cdf81cddf1e4
#
_cell.length_a   1.000
_cell.length_b   1.000
_cell.length_c   1.000
_cell.angle_alpha   90.00
_cell.angle_beta   90.00
_cell.angle_gamma   90.00
#
_symmetry.space_group_name_H-M   'P 1'
#
loop_
_entity.id
_entity.type
_entity.pdbx_description
1 polymer ?
#
loop_
_entity_poly.entity_id
_entity_poly.type
_entity_poly.pdbx_seq_one_letter_code
_entity_poly.pdbx_strand_id
1 'polypeptide(L)'
;MRRKDKEISNESDIKTIIEKTSVCRLGMVEGNKPYIVPLCFGYSDNALYFHGALKGKKIDLIRGNPNVCFEFDLLTETIESDNACDWSMKYQSIIGFGKASFIESLDEKRNAISIIMRQYSERSFQFPENQLKATAVIKVEIESLTSKQSGF
;
A
#
# COMPACT_ATOMS: atom_id res chain seq x y z
N MET A 1 11.35 15.76 0.54
CA MET A 1 12.04 15.00 1.61
C MET A 1 13.26 15.76 2.13
N ARG A 2 13.60 15.66 3.45
CA ARG A 2 14.76 16.38 4.04
C ARG A 2 16.12 15.77 3.65
N ARG A 3 16.23 14.44 3.64
CA ARG A 3 17.45 13.69 3.33
C ARG A 3 17.44 13.26 1.86
N LYS A 4 17.79 14.20 0.97
CA LYS A 4 17.87 13.97 -0.48
C LYS A 4 18.92 12.92 -0.87
N ASP A 5 19.98 12.78 -0.06
CA ASP A 5 21.04 11.79 -0.22
C ASP A 5 20.54 10.33 -0.08
N LYS A 6 19.36 10.13 0.51
CA LYS A 6 18.71 8.83 0.71
C LYS A 6 17.49 8.62 -0.17
N GLU A 7 17.18 9.58 -1.04
CA GLU A 7 16.00 9.52 -1.91
C GLU A 7 16.19 8.53 -3.04
N ILE A 8 15.17 7.71 -3.27
CA ILE A 8 15.04 6.87 -4.45
C ILE A 8 14.10 7.60 -5.41
N SER A 9 14.61 8.03 -6.57
CA SER A 9 13.83 8.76 -7.58
C SER A 9 13.53 7.94 -8.83
N ASN A 10 14.17 6.78 -8.97
CA ASN A 10 13.97 5.89 -10.12
C ASN A 10 12.66 5.11 -9.96
N GLU A 11 11.75 5.26 -10.91
CA GLU A 11 10.43 4.58 -10.90
C GLU A 11 10.55 3.05 -10.90
N SER A 12 11.56 2.48 -11.58
CA SER A 12 11.75 1.03 -11.58
C SER A 12 12.17 0.49 -10.22
N ASP A 13 12.96 1.24 -9.45
CA ASP A 13 13.37 0.87 -8.11
C ASP A 13 12.18 0.97 -7.14
N ILE A 14 11.37 2.01 -7.27
CA ILE A 14 10.13 2.18 -6.50
C ILE A 14 9.18 1.01 -6.76
N LYS A 15 8.97 0.65 -8.03
CA LYS A 15 8.15 -0.50 -8.40
C LYS A 15 8.69 -1.79 -7.81
N THR A 16 10.00 -2.01 -7.85
CA THR A 16 10.66 -3.17 -7.26
C THR A 16 10.43 -3.27 -5.75
N ILE A 17 10.47 -2.15 -5.04
CA ILE A 17 10.16 -2.12 -3.59
C ILE A 17 8.71 -2.53 -3.35
N ILE A 18 7.76 -1.97 -4.09
CA ILE A 18 6.34 -2.31 -3.98
C ILE A 18 6.12 -3.81 -4.25
N GLU A 19 6.72 -4.35 -5.31
CA GLU A 19 6.59 -5.76 -5.70
C GLU A 19 7.16 -6.74 -4.65
N LYS A 20 8.20 -6.33 -3.93
CA LYS A 20 8.82 -7.14 -2.87
C LYS A 20 8.09 -7.04 -1.52
N THR A 21 7.18 -6.08 -1.37
CA THR A 21 6.45 -5.87 -0.12
C THR A 21 5.17 -6.70 -0.10
N SER A 22 4.87 -7.32 1.02
CA SER A 22 3.65 -8.13 1.19
C SER A 22 2.52 -7.41 1.91
N VAL A 23 2.78 -6.26 2.53
CA VAL A 23 1.81 -5.51 3.33
C VAL A 23 1.92 -4.02 3.02
N CYS A 24 0.77 -3.39 2.79
CA CYS A 24 0.64 -1.93 2.74
C CYS A 24 -0.03 -1.45 4.03
N ARG A 25 0.53 -0.45 4.67
CA ARG A 25 -0.13 0.24 5.79
C ARG A 25 -0.92 1.41 5.25
N LEU A 26 -2.25 1.32 5.34
CA LEU A 26 -3.15 2.35 4.86
C LEU A 26 -3.60 3.22 6.03
N GLY A 27 -3.26 4.51 5.97
CA GLY A 27 -3.61 5.53 6.94
C GLY A 27 -4.84 6.33 6.51
N MET A 28 -5.78 6.49 7.43
CA MET A 28 -7.03 7.23 7.29
C MET A 28 -7.22 8.16 8.49
N VAL A 29 -8.21 9.03 8.44
CA VAL A 29 -8.49 9.98 9.53
C VAL A 29 -9.95 9.91 9.95
N GLU A 30 -10.18 9.82 11.26
CA GLU A 30 -11.48 9.96 11.90
C GLU A 30 -11.55 11.31 12.63
N GLY A 31 -12.11 12.32 11.98
CA GLY A 31 -12.02 13.70 12.47
C GLY A 31 -10.56 14.15 12.48
N ASN A 32 -9.97 14.27 13.68
CA ASN A 32 -8.54 14.60 13.87
C ASN A 32 -7.70 13.42 14.39
N LYS A 33 -8.27 12.20 14.45
CA LYS A 33 -7.58 11.01 14.95
C LYS A 33 -7.09 10.17 13.76
N PRO A 34 -5.78 9.97 13.59
CA PRO A 34 -5.25 9.05 12.59
C PRO A 34 -5.62 7.60 12.92
N TYR A 35 -5.87 6.82 11.88
CA TYR A 35 -6.18 5.39 11.96
C TYR A 35 -5.42 4.64 10.88
N ILE A 36 -4.66 3.63 11.25
CA ILE A 36 -3.80 2.86 10.33
C ILE A 36 -4.18 1.39 10.39
N VAL A 37 -4.23 0.75 9.23
CA VAL A 37 -4.45 -0.70 9.11
C VAL A 37 -3.44 -1.33 8.15
N PRO A 38 -2.84 -2.49 8.50
CA PRO A 38 -2.06 -3.29 7.57
C PRO A 38 -3.01 -4.07 6.66
N LEU A 39 -2.74 -4.07 5.36
CA LEU A 39 -3.59 -4.69 4.34
C LEU A 39 -2.75 -5.43 3.30
N CYS A 40 -3.28 -6.54 2.80
CA CYS A 40 -2.91 -7.08 1.50
C CYS A 40 -3.33 -6.11 0.41
N PHE A 41 -2.55 -5.99 -0.64
CA PHE A 41 -2.77 -5.00 -1.70
C PHE A 41 -2.38 -5.54 -3.07
N GLY A 42 -2.75 -4.81 -4.11
CA GLY A 42 -2.21 -4.95 -5.45
C GLY A 42 -1.81 -3.58 -5.98
N TYR A 43 -0.85 -3.54 -6.89
CA TYR A 43 -0.39 -2.33 -7.55
C TYR A 43 -0.46 -2.46 -9.06
N SER A 44 -1.08 -1.51 -9.73
CA SER A 44 -1.09 -1.38 -11.19
C SER A 44 -1.44 0.06 -11.60
N ASP A 45 -0.82 0.54 -12.66
CA ASP A 45 -1.16 1.81 -13.30
C ASP A 45 -1.25 3.01 -12.33
N ASN A 46 -0.22 3.16 -11.49
CA ASN A 46 -0.14 4.20 -10.46
C ASN A 46 -1.32 4.20 -9.47
N ALA A 47 -1.90 3.03 -9.22
CA ALA A 47 -2.98 2.85 -8.26
C ALA A 47 -2.74 1.63 -7.37
N LEU A 48 -3.22 1.72 -6.12
CA LEU A 48 -3.27 0.61 -5.17
C LEU A 48 -4.69 0.07 -5.09
N TYR A 49 -4.78 -1.24 -4.93
CA TYR A 49 -6.05 -1.95 -4.81
C TYR A 49 -6.08 -2.74 -3.51
N PHE A 50 -7.20 -2.65 -2.80
CA PHE A 50 -7.44 -3.35 -1.54
C PHE A 50 -8.81 -4.01 -1.57
N HIS A 51 -8.98 -5.05 -0.76
CA HIS A 51 -10.27 -5.69 -0.56
C HIS A 51 -10.62 -5.82 0.92
N GLY A 52 -11.89 -6.06 1.21
CA GLY A 52 -12.34 -6.26 2.57
C GLY A 52 -13.83 -6.54 2.65
N ALA A 53 -14.35 -6.61 3.88
CA ALA A 53 -15.79 -6.70 4.11
C ALA A 53 -16.52 -5.43 3.66
N LEU A 54 -17.81 -5.54 3.33
CA LEU A 54 -18.67 -4.42 2.90
C LEU A 54 -18.90 -3.38 4.02
N LYS A 55 -18.63 -3.73 5.27
CA LYS A 55 -18.84 -2.90 6.46
C LYS A 55 -17.61 -2.93 7.35
N GLY A 56 -17.45 -1.89 8.14
CA GLY A 56 -16.40 -1.78 9.15
C GLY A 56 -15.71 -0.43 9.13
N LYS A 57 -14.94 -0.15 10.17
CA LYS A 57 -14.36 1.17 10.43
C LYS A 57 -13.59 1.74 9.21
N LYS A 58 -12.77 0.94 8.56
CA LYS A 58 -12.05 1.35 7.34
C LYS A 58 -12.98 1.85 6.24
N ILE A 59 -14.10 1.15 6.02
CA ILE A 59 -15.09 1.49 5.00
C ILE A 59 -15.75 2.83 5.33
N ASP A 60 -16.16 3.00 6.59
CA ASP A 60 -16.84 4.22 7.05
C ASP A 60 -15.90 5.44 6.98
N LEU A 61 -14.62 5.26 7.36
CA LEU A 61 -13.62 6.34 7.29
C LEU A 61 -13.35 6.78 5.85
N ILE A 62 -13.19 5.85 4.92
CA ILE A 62 -12.96 6.16 3.50
C ILE A 62 -14.19 6.85 2.87
N ARG A 63 -15.40 6.43 3.25
CA ARG A 63 -16.64 7.10 2.79
C ARG A 63 -16.74 8.54 3.30
N GLY A 64 -16.30 8.77 4.53
CA GLY A 64 -16.31 10.11 5.15
C GLY A 64 -15.18 11.01 4.65
N ASN A 65 -14.02 10.45 4.34
CA ASN A 65 -12.86 11.19 3.85
C ASN A 65 -12.02 10.29 2.92
N PRO A 66 -12.02 10.54 1.61
CA PRO A 66 -11.28 9.74 0.64
C PRO A 66 -9.77 9.97 0.65
N ASN A 67 -9.28 11.00 1.34
CA ASN A 67 -7.84 11.27 1.40
C ASN A 67 -7.18 10.25 2.32
N VAL A 68 -6.18 9.56 1.79
CA VAL A 68 -5.45 8.52 2.51
C VAL A 68 -3.95 8.71 2.38
N CYS A 69 -3.23 8.20 3.36
CA CYS A 69 -1.78 8.03 3.31
C CYS A 69 -1.49 6.54 3.26
N PHE A 70 -0.45 6.14 2.56
CA PHE A 70 -0.01 4.74 2.56
C PHE A 70 1.50 4.64 2.76
N GLU A 71 1.91 3.51 3.28
CA GLU A 71 3.32 3.22 3.56
C GLU A 71 3.66 1.77 3.21
N PHE A 72 4.86 1.60 2.66
CA PHE A 72 5.54 0.32 2.44
C PHE A 72 6.92 0.39 3.05
N ASP A 73 7.35 -0.69 3.69
CA ASP A 73 8.73 -0.84 4.14
C ASP A 73 9.30 -2.22 3.85
N LEU A 74 10.57 -2.23 3.54
CA LEU A 74 11.43 -3.42 3.49
C LEU A 74 12.56 -3.20 4.48
N LEU A 75 12.46 -3.86 5.63
CA LEU A 75 13.55 -3.96 6.59
C LEU A 75 14.40 -5.17 6.21
N THR A 76 15.69 -4.95 5.98
CA THR A 76 16.58 -6.01 5.54
C THR A 76 17.57 -6.45 6.62
N GLU A 77 18.12 -5.51 7.40
CA GLU A 77 19.21 -5.80 8.31
C GLU A 77 19.39 -4.71 9.37
N THR A 78 19.79 -5.09 10.57
CA THR A 78 20.31 -4.19 11.58
C THR A 78 21.82 -4.05 11.42
N ILE A 79 22.33 -2.83 11.33
CA ILE A 79 23.78 -2.56 11.25
C ILE A 79 24.24 -2.29 12.68
N GLU A 80 24.98 -3.24 13.22
CA GLU A 80 25.53 -3.16 14.57
C GLU A 80 26.85 -2.38 14.63
N SER A 81 27.13 -1.75 15.76
CA SER A 81 28.37 -1.02 16.04
C SER A 81 28.71 -1.11 17.53
N ASP A 82 29.97 -0.94 17.88
CA ASP A 82 30.40 -0.84 19.27
C ASP A 82 29.86 0.43 19.95
N ASN A 83 29.55 1.48 19.19
CA ASN A 83 28.95 2.71 19.67
C ASN A 83 27.44 2.72 19.38
N ALA A 84 26.63 2.95 20.41
CA ALA A 84 25.16 3.00 20.24
C ALA A 84 24.69 4.06 19.22
N CYS A 85 25.40 5.18 19.09
CA CYS A 85 25.08 6.24 18.12
C CYS A 85 25.32 5.86 16.65
N ASP A 86 26.08 4.83 16.41
CA ASP A 86 26.43 4.34 15.06
C ASP A 86 25.55 3.16 14.63
N TRP A 87 24.71 2.65 15.51
CA TRP A 87 23.71 1.64 15.16
C TRP A 87 22.76 2.18 14.09
N SER A 88 22.47 1.38 13.10
CA SER A 88 21.63 1.77 11.98
C SER A 88 20.83 0.59 11.46
N MET A 89 19.94 0.87 10.52
CA MET A 89 19.15 -0.14 9.83
C MET A 89 19.31 0.00 8.33
N LYS A 90 19.41 -1.12 7.66
CA LYS A 90 19.30 -1.22 6.21
C LYS A 90 17.84 -1.38 5.85
N TYR A 91 17.28 -0.39 5.19
CA TYR A 91 15.87 -0.39 4.84
C TYR A 91 15.58 0.39 3.56
N GLN A 92 14.45 0.06 2.96
CA GLN A 92 13.81 0.85 1.92
C GLN A 92 12.38 1.12 2.35
N SER A 93 11.87 2.33 2.12
CA SER A 93 10.50 2.71 2.46
C SER A 93 9.88 3.64 1.43
N ILE A 94 8.58 3.55 1.28
CA ILE A 94 7.76 4.43 0.43
C ILE A 94 6.62 4.98 1.29
N ILE A 95 6.43 6.28 1.25
CA ILE A 95 5.26 6.96 1.83
C ILE A 95 4.57 7.71 0.70
N GLY A 96 3.28 7.53 0.56
CA GLY A 96 2.50 8.23 -0.45
C GLY A 96 1.15 8.71 0.05
N PHE A 97 0.55 9.56 -0.75
CA PHE A 97 -0.78 10.11 -0.54
C PHE A 97 -1.62 9.85 -1.78
N GLY A 98 -2.92 9.68 -1.58
CA GLY A 98 -3.84 9.44 -2.67
C GLY A 98 -5.29 9.56 -2.26
N LYS A 99 -6.16 9.32 -3.24
CA LYS A 99 -7.61 9.32 -3.05
C LYS A 99 -8.18 7.92 -3.20
N ALA A 100 -8.88 7.48 -2.17
CA ALA A 100 -9.58 6.21 -2.15
C ALA A 100 -10.98 6.33 -2.75
N SER A 101 -11.39 5.34 -3.52
CA SER A 101 -12.73 5.18 -4.07
C SER A 101 -13.16 3.72 -4.01
N PHE A 102 -14.48 3.46 -4.00
CA PHE A 102 -15.01 2.10 -4.06
C PHE A 102 -15.30 1.71 -5.51
N ILE A 103 -14.91 0.50 -5.86
CA ILE A 103 -15.22 -0.10 -7.15
C ILE A 103 -16.55 -0.85 -7.01
N GLU A 104 -17.55 -0.47 -7.82
CA GLU A 104 -18.90 -1.05 -7.76
C GLU A 104 -19.15 -2.09 -8.84
N SER A 105 -18.62 -1.89 -10.05
CA SER A 105 -18.78 -2.80 -11.18
C SER A 105 -18.14 -4.17 -10.90
N LEU A 106 -18.86 -5.24 -11.16
CA LEU A 106 -18.37 -6.62 -10.97
C LEU A 106 -17.15 -6.94 -11.82
N ASP A 107 -17.08 -6.44 -13.04
CA ASP A 107 -15.95 -6.67 -13.93
C ASP A 107 -14.72 -5.91 -13.45
N GLU A 108 -14.87 -4.67 -13.00
CA GLU A 108 -13.77 -3.92 -12.40
C GLU A 108 -13.32 -4.51 -11.07
N LYS A 109 -14.25 -5.01 -10.23
CA LYS A 109 -13.90 -5.76 -9.01
C LYS A 109 -13.09 -7.00 -9.32
N ARG A 110 -13.49 -7.78 -10.34
CA ARG A 110 -12.77 -8.97 -10.78
C ARG A 110 -11.34 -8.62 -11.21
N ASN A 111 -11.20 -7.56 -11.99
CA ASN A 111 -9.87 -7.09 -12.42
C ASN A 111 -9.02 -6.63 -11.23
N ALA A 112 -9.57 -5.83 -10.33
CA ALA A 112 -8.87 -5.33 -9.14
C ALA A 112 -8.42 -6.47 -8.21
N ILE A 113 -9.26 -7.47 -7.96
CA ILE A 113 -8.89 -8.65 -7.15
C ILE A 113 -7.82 -9.48 -7.87
N SER A 114 -7.88 -9.59 -9.20
CA SER A 114 -6.81 -10.23 -9.97
C SER A 114 -5.47 -9.48 -9.82
N ILE A 115 -5.48 -8.16 -9.79
CA ILE A 115 -4.28 -7.34 -9.51
C ILE A 115 -3.75 -7.63 -8.10
N ILE A 116 -4.64 -7.69 -7.09
CA ILE A 116 -4.24 -8.05 -5.71
C ILE A 116 -3.63 -9.44 -5.66
N MET A 117 -4.23 -10.43 -6.31
CA MET A 117 -3.72 -11.80 -6.30
C MET A 117 -2.35 -11.94 -6.97
N ARG A 118 -2.07 -11.17 -8.02
CA ARG A 118 -0.76 -11.18 -8.70
C ARG A 118 0.39 -10.70 -7.80
N GLN A 119 0.10 -9.92 -6.76
CA GLN A 119 1.09 -9.53 -5.76
C GLN A 119 1.61 -10.74 -4.96
N TYR A 120 0.81 -11.80 -4.82
CA TYR A 120 1.10 -12.93 -3.93
C TYR A 120 1.24 -14.26 -4.65
N SER A 121 0.79 -14.37 -5.89
CA SER A 121 0.76 -15.64 -6.61
C SER A 121 0.73 -15.44 -8.13
N GLU A 122 1.46 -16.27 -8.86
CA GLU A 122 1.41 -16.34 -10.32
C GLU A 122 0.23 -17.18 -10.85
N ARG A 123 -0.54 -17.81 -9.96
CA ARG A 123 -1.68 -18.65 -10.32
C ARG A 123 -2.85 -17.81 -10.81
N SER A 124 -3.64 -18.35 -11.75
CA SER A 124 -4.93 -17.80 -12.14
C SER A 124 -6.03 -18.28 -11.18
N PHE A 125 -6.95 -17.37 -10.86
CA PHE A 125 -8.06 -17.63 -9.95
C PHE A 125 -9.39 -17.29 -10.61
N GLN A 126 -10.44 -18.05 -10.23
CA GLN A 126 -11.83 -17.72 -10.56
C GLN A 126 -12.44 -16.96 -9.37
N PHE A 127 -13.22 -15.94 -9.70
CA PHE A 127 -13.91 -15.14 -8.69
C PHE A 127 -15.42 -15.25 -8.91
N PRO A 128 -16.13 -16.10 -8.14
CA PRO A 128 -17.58 -16.25 -8.23
C PRO A 128 -18.29 -14.91 -7.95
N GLU A 129 -19.33 -14.64 -8.71
CA GLU A 129 -20.06 -13.36 -8.65
C GLU A 129 -20.62 -13.05 -7.25
N ASN A 130 -21.14 -14.08 -6.55
CA ASN A 130 -21.63 -13.94 -5.18
C ASN A 130 -20.53 -13.47 -4.20
N GLN A 131 -19.30 -13.93 -4.37
CA GLN A 131 -18.16 -13.47 -3.57
C GLN A 131 -17.76 -12.04 -3.91
N LEU A 132 -17.75 -11.67 -5.20
CA LEU A 132 -17.49 -10.30 -5.63
C LEU A 132 -18.53 -9.33 -5.06
N LYS A 133 -19.81 -9.70 -5.06
CA LYS A 133 -20.90 -8.91 -4.46
C LYS A 133 -20.73 -8.73 -2.94
N ALA A 134 -20.17 -9.73 -2.26
CA ALA A 134 -19.94 -9.70 -0.81
C ALA A 134 -18.62 -9.00 -0.42
N THR A 135 -17.83 -8.52 -1.38
CA THR A 135 -16.52 -7.93 -1.15
C THR A 135 -16.53 -6.44 -1.48
N ALA A 136 -16.07 -5.61 -0.55
CA ALA A 136 -15.69 -4.23 -0.85
C ALA A 136 -14.32 -4.22 -1.53
N VAL A 137 -14.22 -3.51 -2.64
CA VAL A 137 -12.95 -3.29 -3.35
C VAL A 137 -12.69 -1.79 -3.38
N ILE A 138 -11.49 -1.42 -2.94
CA ILE A 138 -11.04 -0.04 -2.81
C ILE A 138 -9.90 0.19 -3.80
N LYS A 139 -9.99 1.25 -4.58
CA LYS A 139 -8.90 1.78 -5.42
C LYS A 139 -8.37 3.05 -4.77
N VAL A 140 -7.06 3.17 -4.64
CA VAL A 140 -6.37 4.40 -4.24
C VAL A 140 -5.58 4.92 -5.42
N GLU A 141 -5.99 6.03 -5.98
CA GLU A 141 -5.21 6.76 -7.00
C GLU A 141 -4.08 7.52 -6.32
N ILE A 142 -2.84 7.22 -6.72
CA ILE A 142 -1.65 7.82 -6.11
C ILE A 142 -1.48 9.25 -6.64
N GLU A 143 -1.50 10.23 -5.75
CA GLU A 143 -1.28 11.64 -6.07
C GLU A 143 0.19 12.03 -5.93
N SER A 144 0.85 11.47 -4.91
CA SER A 144 2.28 11.70 -4.67
C SER A 144 2.87 10.56 -3.86
N LEU A 145 4.16 10.34 -4.03
CA LEU A 145 4.93 9.44 -3.18
C LEU A 145 6.37 9.95 -3.01
N THR A 146 6.98 9.53 -1.93
CA THR A 146 8.40 9.71 -1.65
C THR A 146 8.97 8.38 -1.22
N SER A 147 10.15 8.06 -1.72
CA SER A 147 10.85 6.83 -1.37
C SER A 147 12.23 7.12 -0.82
N LYS A 148 12.67 6.24 0.08
CA LYS A 148 13.89 6.42 0.85
C LYS A 148 14.57 5.08 1.10
N GLN A 149 15.91 5.11 1.10
CA GLN A 149 16.73 3.98 1.53
C GLN A 149 17.83 4.41 2.49
N SER A 150 18.33 3.46 3.24
CA SER A 150 19.51 3.59 4.10
C SER A 150 20.29 2.29 4.12
N GLY A 151 21.61 2.36 4.13
CA GLY A 151 22.48 1.19 4.19
C GLY A 151 22.69 0.47 2.85
N PHE A 152 22.39 1.11 1.73
CA PHE A 152 22.62 0.58 0.37
C PHE A 152 23.70 1.39 -0.35
#